data_68ec75cba1079a2177b00a2d78621cbc
#
_entry.id   68ec75cba1079a2177b00a2d78621cbc
#
_cell.length_a   1.000
_cell.length_b   1.000
_cell.length_c   1.000
_cell.angle_alpha   90.00
_cell.angle_beta   90.00
_cell.angle_gamma   90.00
#
_symmetry.space_group_name_H-M   'P 1'
#
loop_
_entity.id
_entity.type
_entity.pdbx_description
1 polymer ?
#
loop_
_entity_poly.entity_id
_entity_poly.type
_entity_poly.pdbx_seq_one_letter_code
_entity_poly.pdbx_strand_id
1 'polypeptide(L)'
;MKYNQLIFQLFLFCFIIKSSLNRIPKQFVYIRDIDPTIKVNLKYYGEDNFIGRRVPHYKANKAIMTKEAAKALAKAQKIFLSKGYSIVVYDSYRPASSVKYFVEWMRDVNDTIRKKYHYPYVETKTDMEDKYIASRSGHSRGSTVDMSIIKVDKKLLTESVYEERVFNGKVYPFNNDNTIDCGTSYDLMDPASWADNNYMNFTDQQISNRNFIRKVMENSGFQILPEEWWHFTLKNEPYPDTYFDFDIQ
;
A
#
# COMPACT_ATOMS: atom_id res chain seq x y z
N MET A 1 34.37 -13.11 -42.11
CA MET A 1 34.56 -12.17 -40.98
C MET A 1 33.52 -11.04 -40.87
N LYS A 2 32.95 -10.53 -41.98
CA LYS A 2 31.93 -9.44 -41.91
C LYS A 2 30.55 -9.86 -41.36
N TYR A 3 30.15 -11.11 -41.56
CA TYR A 3 28.85 -11.62 -41.07
C TYR A 3 28.78 -11.73 -39.55
N ASN A 4 29.84 -12.10 -38.86
CA ASN A 4 29.88 -12.25 -37.41
C ASN A 4 29.86 -10.91 -36.67
N GLN A 5 30.37 -9.83 -37.26
CA GLN A 5 30.30 -8.48 -36.67
C GLN A 5 28.89 -7.91 -36.73
N LEU A 6 28.13 -8.19 -37.79
CA LEU A 6 26.76 -7.69 -37.94
C LEU A 6 25.80 -8.38 -36.96
N ILE A 7 25.97 -9.68 -36.72
CA ILE A 7 25.16 -10.45 -35.74
C ILE A 7 25.49 -9.99 -34.31
N PHE A 8 26.75 -9.69 -33.99
CA PHE A 8 27.17 -9.20 -32.70
C PHE A 8 26.61 -7.78 -32.40
N GLN A 9 26.59 -6.90 -33.39
CA GLN A 9 25.96 -5.58 -33.27
C GLN A 9 24.44 -5.63 -33.13
N LEU A 10 23.75 -6.53 -33.83
CA LEU A 10 22.30 -6.74 -33.66
C LEU A 10 21.94 -7.29 -32.27
N PHE A 11 22.74 -8.24 -31.74
CA PHE A 11 22.54 -8.75 -30.39
C PHE A 11 22.81 -7.67 -29.31
N LEU A 12 23.82 -6.85 -29.47
CA LEU A 12 24.12 -5.75 -28.55
C LEU A 12 23.02 -4.67 -28.58
N PHE A 13 22.50 -4.36 -29.78
CA PHE A 13 21.38 -3.41 -29.93
C PHE A 13 20.07 -3.94 -29.35
N CYS A 14 19.73 -5.23 -29.49
CA CYS A 14 18.60 -5.86 -28.82
C CYS A 14 18.75 -5.89 -27.29
N PHE A 15 19.97 -6.08 -26.77
CA PHE A 15 20.21 -6.05 -25.32
C PHE A 15 20.08 -4.64 -24.74
N ILE A 16 20.54 -3.60 -25.47
CA ILE A 16 20.40 -2.19 -25.05
C ILE A 16 18.93 -1.75 -25.12
N ILE A 17 18.16 -2.19 -26.12
CA ILE A 17 16.73 -1.87 -26.21
C ILE A 17 15.94 -2.56 -25.11
N LYS A 18 16.24 -3.82 -24.74
CA LYS A 18 15.60 -4.50 -23.59
C LYS A 18 15.90 -3.83 -22.27
N SER A 19 17.09 -3.25 -22.07
CA SER A 19 17.45 -2.57 -20.82
C SER A 19 16.83 -1.18 -20.69
N SER A 20 16.38 -0.55 -21.78
CA SER A 20 15.71 0.76 -21.74
C SER A 20 14.20 0.69 -21.52
N LEU A 21 13.58 -0.48 -21.74
CA LEU A 21 12.14 -0.69 -21.62
C LEU A 21 11.66 -0.99 -20.19
N ASN A 22 12.57 -1.22 -19.24
CA ASN A 22 12.24 -1.66 -17.87
C ASN A 22 12.62 -0.62 -16.79
N ARG A 23 12.73 0.66 -17.11
CA ARG A 23 13.05 1.68 -16.11
C ARG A 23 11.78 2.40 -15.67
N ILE A 24 11.57 2.46 -14.34
CA ILE A 24 10.55 3.35 -13.78
C ILE A 24 10.83 4.80 -14.20
N PRO A 25 9.81 5.66 -14.35
CA PRO A 25 9.99 7.07 -14.71
C PRO A 25 10.99 7.76 -13.78
N LYS A 26 11.81 8.67 -14.34
CA LYS A 26 12.93 9.32 -13.63
C LYS A 26 12.58 10.07 -12.35
N GLN A 27 11.32 10.47 -12.19
CA GLN A 27 10.80 11.14 -11.02
C GLN A 27 10.44 10.17 -9.88
N PHE A 28 10.42 8.86 -10.14
CA PHE A 28 10.17 7.82 -9.18
C PHE A 28 11.44 7.12 -8.71
N VAL A 29 11.37 6.50 -7.53
CA VAL A 29 12.43 5.67 -6.96
C VAL A 29 11.81 4.46 -6.27
N TYR A 30 12.57 3.37 -6.16
CA TYR A 30 12.21 2.31 -5.22
C TYR A 30 12.47 2.81 -3.80
N ILE A 31 11.51 2.60 -2.91
CA ILE A 31 11.60 3.07 -1.51
C ILE A 31 12.86 2.51 -0.83
N ARG A 32 13.19 1.24 -1.10
CA ARG A 32 14.35 0.57 -0.49
C ARG A 32 15.70 1.03 -1.05
N ASP A 33 15.74 1.74 -2.17
CA ASP A 33 16.97 2.40 -2.64
C ASP A 33 17.25 3.68 -1.84
N ILE A 34 16.22 4.28 -1.23
CA ILE A 34 16.34 5.45 -0.36
C ILE A 34 16.60 5.03 1.09
N ASP A 35 15.85 4.05 1.59
CA ASP A 35 16.06 3.48 2.92
C ASP A 35 15.80 1.95 2.91
N PRO A 36 16.86 1.12 2.91
CA PRO A 36 16.74 -0.33 2.83
C PRO A 36 16.16 -0.96 4.11
N THR A 37 16.05 -0.22 5.21
CA THR A 37 15.48 -0.70 6.47
C THR A 37 13.96 -0.77 6.46
N ILE A 38 13.30 -0.07 5.52
CA ILE A 38 11.86 -0.13 5.32
C ILE A 38 11.48 -1.52 4.79
N LYS A 39 10.52 -2.17 5.47
CA LYS A 39 9.99 -3.45 5.04
C LYS A 39 8.87 -3.23 4.00
N VAL A 40 8.78 -4.15 3.03
CA VAL A 40 7.78 -4.09 1.95
C VAL A 40 7.02 -5.40 1.89
N ASN A 41 5.70 -5.32 1.94
CA ASN A 41 4.77 -6.42 1.77
C ASN A 41 3.57 -5.94 0.96
N LEU A 42 3.78 -5.68 -0.36
CA LEU A 42 2.72 -5.19 -1.23
C LEU A 42 1.59 -6.21 -1.31
N LYS A 43 0.46 -5.89 -0.72
CA LYS A 43 -0.70 -6.79 -0.62
C LYS A 43 -1.29 -7.10 -2.01
N TYR A 44 -1.25 -6.15 -2.92
CA TYR A 44 -1.76 -6.33 -4.29
C TYR A 44 -0.81 -7.11 -5.22
N TYR A 45 0.43 -7.32 -4.82
CA TYR A 45 1.33 -8.27 -5.49
C TYR A 45 1.00 -9.73 -5.18
N GLY A 46 0.43 -10.00 -4.01
CA GLY A 46 -0.01 -11.31 -3.55
C GLY A 46 -1.51 -11.54 -3.73
N GLU A 47 -2.02 -12.54 -3.02
CA GLU A 47 -3.44 -12.91 -2.98
C GLU A 47 -4.13 -12.45 -1.68
N ASP A 48 -3.36 -12.01 -0.69
CA ASP A 48 -3.88 -11.51 0.58
C ASP A 48 -4.28 -10.03 0.48
N ASN A 49 -5.35 -9.78 -0.27
CA ASN A 49 -5.96 -8.48 -0.49
C ASN A 49 -7.49 -8.64 -0.65
N PHE A 50 -8.21 -7.55 -0.77
CA PHE A 50 -9.69 -7.58 -0.82
C PHE A 50 -10.27 -8.25 -2.08
N ILE A 51 -9.45 -8.45 -3.13
CA ILE A 51 -9.85 -9.15 -4.36
C ILE A 51 -9.58 -10.65 -4.25
N GLY A 52 -8.54 -11.08 -3.50
CA GLY A 52 -8.16 -12.49 -3.33
C GLY A 52 -7.30 -13.04 -4.46
N ARG A 53 -6.66 -12.17 -5.24
CA ARG A 53 -5.70 -12.52 -6.29
C ARG A 53 -4.76 -11.36 -6.59
N ARG A 54 -3.63 -11.67 -7.25
CA ARG A 54 -2.69 -10.63 -7.68
C ARG A 54 -3.40 -9.62 -8.59
N VAL A 55 -3.20 -8.34 -8.30
CA VAL A 55 -3.72 -7.24 -9.09
C VAL A 55 -2.86 -7.04 -10.35
N PRO A 56 -3.46 -6.84 -11.53
CA PRO A 56 -2.72 -6.50 -12.74
C PRO A 56 -1.77 -5.33 -12.53
N HIS A 57 -0.62 -5.35 -13.24
CA HIS A 57 0.46 -4.37 -13.16
C HIS A 57 1.37 -4.44 -11.92
N TYR A 58 1.03 -5.19 -10.87
CA TYR A 58 1.93 -5.53 -9.76
C TYR A 58 2.79 -6.74 -10.16
N LYS A 59 3.90 -6.50 -10.87
CA LYS A 59 4.81 -7.55 -11.39
C LYS A 59 5.92 -7.93 -10.41
N ALA A 60 6.19 -7.09 -9.40
CA ALA A 60 7.19 -7.33 -8.37
C ALA A 60 6.72 -6.79 -7.01
N ASN A 61 7.20 -7.39 -5.93
CA ASN A 61 7.02 -6.87 -4.56
C ASN A 61 8.02 -5.74 -4.27
N LYS A 62 7.87 -4.62 -5.00
CA LYS A 62 8.75 -3.46 -4.90
C LYS A 62 7.93 -2.18 -4.74
N ALA A 63 8.04 -1.55 -3.60
CA ALA A 63 7.37 -0.28 -3.33
C ALA A 63 8.07 0.88 -4.04
N ILE A 64 7.30 1.68 -4.76
CA ILE A 64 7.77 2.79 -5.61
C ILE A 64 7.05 4.07 -5.17
N MET A 65 7.76 5.18 -5.06
CA MET A 65 7.19 6.49 -4.79
C MET A 65 7.89 7.58 -5.61
N THR A 66 7.31 8.79 -5.65
CA THR A 66 8.06 9.99 -6.07
C THR A 66 9.27 10.19 -5.15
N LYS A 67 10.33 10.79 -5.69
CA LYS A 67 11.57 11.03 -4.92
C LYS A 67 11.32 11.83 -3.64
N GLU A 68 10.43 12.81 -3.71
CA GLU A 68 10.04 13.68 -2.61
C GLU A 68 9.34 12.89 -1.51
N ALA A 69 8.36 12.08 -1.88
CA ALA A 69 7.61 11.25 -0.93
C ALA A 69 8.50 10.16 -0.30
N ALA A 70 9.38 9.52 -1.08
CA ALA A 70 10.32 8.52 -0.56
C ALA A 70 11.30 9.13 0.45
N LYS A 71 11.79 10.35 0.22
CA LYS A 71 12.64 11.07 1.18
C LYS A 71 11.89 11.43 2.47
N ALA A 72 10.63 11.87 2.36
CA ALA A 72 9.78 12.15 3.50
C ALA A 72 9.49 10.87 4.31
N LEU A 73 9.25 9.74 3.62
CA LEU A 73 9.05 8.44 4.27
C LEU A 73 10.32 7.96 4.99
N ALA A 74 11.50 8.17 4.41
CA ALA A 74 12.77 7.86 5.07
C ALA A 74 13.02 8.74 6.32
N LYS A 75 12.53 9.99 6.33
CA LYS A 75 12.52 10.82 7.54
C LYS A 75 11.64 10.20 8.64
N ALA A 76 10.43 9.74 8.30
CA ALA A 76 9.55 9.04 9.23
C ALA A 76 10.20 7.74 9.74
N GLN A 77 10.84 6.96 8.85
CA GLN A 77 11.55 5.73 9.20
C GLN A 77 12.63 5.95 10.27
N LYS A 78 13.43 7.01 10.13
CA LYS A 78 14.45 7.35 11.15
C LYS A 78 13.83 7.61 12.53
N ILE A 79 12.67 8.26 12.57
CA ILE A 79 11.95 8.50 13.83
C ILE A 79 11.43 7.18 14.40
N PHE A 80 10.81 6.33 13.60
CA PHE A 80 10.33 5.02 14.04
C PHE A 80 11.47 4.14 14.54
N LEU A 81 12.60 4.08 13.83
CA LEU A 81 13.79 3.32 14.24
C LEU A 81 14.32 3.78 15.59
N SER A 82 14.34 5.09 15.86
CA SER A 82 14.76 5.64 17.18
C SER A 82 13.83 5.20 18.33
N LYS A 83 12.64 4.70 18.01
CA LYS A 83 11.65 4.18 18.96
C LYS A 83 11.54 2.64 18.93
N GLY A 84 12.44 1.96 18.20
CA GLY A 84 12.48 0.49 18.10
C GLY A 84 11.49 -0.10 17.09
N TYR A 85 10.99 0.71 16.15
CA TYR A 85 10.06 0.27 15.11
C TYR A 85 10.63 0.47 13.70
N SER A 86 10.10 -0.26 12.74
CA SER A 86 10.35 -0.08 11.31
C SER A 86 9.05 -0.02 10.55
N ILE A 87 8.99 0.82 9.52
CA ILE A 87 7.84 0.89 8.60
C ILE A 87 7.69 -0.43 7.84
N VAL A 88 6.43 -0.84 7.64
CA VAL A 88 5.99 -1.88 6.71
C VAL A 88 5.06 -1.23 5.70
N VAL A 89 5.43 -1.24 4.43
CA VAL A 89 4.63 -0.69 3.33
C VAL A 89 3.75 -1.80 2.76
N TYR A 90 2.44 -1.57 2.72
CA TYR A 90 1.42 -2.45 2.16
C TYR A 90 1.05 -2.07 0.73
N ASP A 91 1.03 -0.78 0.41
CA ASP A 91 0.92 -0.23 -0.93
C ASP A 91 1.61 1.14 -1.03
N SER A 92 1.95 1.55 -2.25
CA SER A 92 2.58 2.84 -2.51
C SER A 92 2.11 3.38 -3.87
N TYR A 93 2.99 3.62 -4.86
CA TYR A 93 2.50 3.89 -6.20
C TYR A 93 1.65 2.70 -6.68
N ARG A 94 0.44 3.02 -7.17
CA ARG A 94 -0.53 2.10 -7.77
C ARG A 94 -0.82 2.55 -9.19
N PRO A 95 -0.57 1.73 -10.22
CA PRO A 95 -0.89 2.07 -11.61
C PRO A 95 -2.35 2.45 -11.79
N ALA A 96 -2.66 3.46 -12.61
CA ALA A 96 -4.04 3.87 -12.88
C ALA A 96 -4.88 2.74 -13.48
N SER A 97 -4.27 1.86 -14.28
CA SER A 97 -4.91 0.63 -14.78
C SER A 97 -5.28 -0.35 -13.66
N SER A 98 -4.51 -0.41 -12.55
CA SER A 98 -4.85 -1.23 -11.39
C SER A 98 -6.07 -0.65 -10.64
N VAL A 99 -6.18 0.69 -10.56
CA VAL A 99 -7.37 1.36 -10.01
C VAL A 99 -8.60 1.05 -10.85
N LYS A 100 -8.49 1.11 -12.18
CA LYS A 100 -9.56 0.72 -13.09
C LYS A 100 -10.00 -0.73 -12.85
N TYR A 101 -9.05 -1.65 -12.65
CA TYR A 101 -9.35 -3.04 -12.32
C TYR A 101 -10.13 -3.18 -11.00
N PHE A 102 -9.85 -2.36 -9.97
CA PHE A 102 -10.63 -2.34 -8.73
C PHE A 102 -12.08 -1.93 -8.98
N VAL A 103 -12.31 -0.91 -9.81
CA VAL A 103 -13.66 -0.47 -10.18
C VAL A 103 -14.41 -1.57 -10.97
N GLU A 104 -13.72 -2.24 -11.90
CA GLU A 104 -14.30 -3.36 -12.66
C GLU A 104 -14.67 -4.53 -11.72
N TRP A 105 -13.78 -4.89 -10.80
CA TRP A 105 -14.04 -5.91 -9.77
C TRP A 105 -15.20 -5.51 -8.84
N MET A 106 -15.32 -4.26 -8.45
CA MET A 106 -16.41 -3.76 -7.60
C MET A 106 -17.77 -3.94 -8.28
N ARG A 107 -17.83 -3.76 -9.59
CA ARG A 107 -19.06 -3.94 -10.40
C ARG A 107 -19.47 -5.40 -10.59
N ASP A 108 -18.56 -6.34 -10.46
CA ASP A 108 -18.89 -7.78 -10.43
C ASP A 108 -19.38 -8.16 -9.03
N VAL A 109 -20.68 -8.02 -8.82
CA VAL A 109 -21.33 -8.28 -7.51
C VAL A 109 -21.22 -9.74 -7.04
N ASN A 110 -20.88 -10.67 -7.93
CA ASN A 110 -20.78 -12.09 -7.61
C ASN A 110 -19.39 -12.49 -7.07
N ASP A 111 -18.36 -11.70 -7.34
CA ASP A 111 -17.01 -11.94 -6.84
C ASP A 111 -16.87 -11.47 -5.39
N THR A 112 -17.27 -12.30 -4.44
CA THR A 112 -17.31 -11.99 -2.99
C THR A 112 -16.35 -12.85 -2.17
N ILE A 113 -15.36 -13.49 -2.81
CA ILE A 113 -14.45 -14.46 -2.17
C ILE A 113 -13.75 -13.90 -0.91
N ARG A 114 -13.50 -12.61 -0.87
CA ARG A 114 -12.82 -11.94 0.26
C ARG A 114 -13.77 -11.14 1.15
N LYS A 115 -15.08 -11.18 0.92
CA LYS A 115 -16.07 -10.40 1.69
C LYS A 115 -15.89 -10.56 3.19
N LYS A 116 -15.79 -11.79 3.69
CA LYS A 116 -15.64 -12.07 5.12
C LYS A 116 -14.45 -11.32 5.75
N TYR A 117 -13.39 -11.08 5.00
CA TYR A 117 -12.11 -10.59 5.53
C TYR A 117 -11.90 -9.08 5.35
N HIS A 118 -12.52 -8.46 4.33
CA HIS A 118 -12.23 -7.07 3.99
C HIS A 118 -13.46 -6.15 4.01
N TYR A 119 -14.67 -6.69 3.79
CA TYR A 119 -15.90 -5.88 3.74
C TYR A 119 -17.11 -6.65 4.27
N PRO A 120 -17.02 -7.19 5.53
CA PRO A 120 -18.02 -8.13 6.05
C PRO A 120 -19.42 -7.51 6.16
N TYR A 121 -19.51 -6.21 6.38
CA TYR A 121 -20.75 -5.47 6.61
C TYR A 121 -21.19 -4.59 5.43
N VAL A 122 -20.50 -4.66 4.31
CA VAL A 122 -20.95 -4.04 3.07
C VAL A 122 -22.02 -4.93 2.44
N GLU A 123 -23.21 -4.39 2.21
CA GLU A 123 -24.31 -5.17 1.64
C GLU A 123 -24.03 -5.48 0.17
N THR A 124 -23.83 -4.46 -0.64
CA THR A 124 -23.51 -4.55 -2.06
C THR A 124 -22.15 -3.92 -2.33
N LYS A 125 -21.32 -4.54 -3.17
CA LYS A 125 -19.97 -4.02 -3.49
C LYS A 125 -20.00 -2.61 -4.06
N THR A 126 -21.03 -2.23 -4.79
CA THR A 126 -21.21 -0.86 -5.30
C THR A 126 -21.38 0.19 -4.20
N ASP A 127 -21.74 -0.21 -2.97
CA ASP A 127 -21.80 0.70 -1.81
C ASP A 127 -20.41 1.17 -1.36
N MET A 128 -19.35 0.56 -1.89
CA MET A 128 -17.96 0.97 -1.66
C MET A 128 -17.50 2.09 -2.59
N GLU A 129 -18.28 2.42 -3.64
CA GLU A 129 -17.93 3.48 -4.59
C GLU A 129 -17.78 4.81 -3.86
N ASP A 130 -16.69 5.52 -4.16
CA ASP A 130 -16.29 6.79 -3.56
C ASP A 130 -16.05 6.80 -2.04
N LYS A 131 -16.34 5.70 -1.33
CA LYS A 131 -16.03 5.55 0.11
C LYS A 131 -14.69 4.86 0.32
N TYR A 132 -14.46 3.75 -0.39
CA TYR A 132 -13.28 2.91 -0.26
C TYR A 132 -12.61 2.64 -1.61
N ILE A 133 -13.39 2.64 -2.71
CA ILE A 133 -12.90 2.42 -4.06
C ILE A 133 -13.28 3.61 -4.93
N ALA A 134 -12.33 4.51 -5.12
CA ALA A 134 -12.49 5.66 -5.98
C ALA A 134 -12.05 5.36 -7.42
N SER A 135 -12.67 6.04 -8.39
CA SER A 135 -12.28 5.95 -9.82
C SER A 135 -10.91 6.57 -10.11
N ARG A 136 -10.42 7.43 -9.21
CA ARG A 136 -9.08 8.02 -9.22
C ARG A 136 -8.45 7.90 -7.85
N SER A 137 -7.23 7.40 -7.76
CA SER A 137 -6.54 7.15 -6.49
C SER A 137 -5.34 8.07 -6.31
N GLY A 138 -5.14 8.56 -5.09
CA GLY A 138 -3.92 9.27 -4.67
C GLY A 138 -2.65 8.46 -4.91
N HIS A 139 -2.72 7.14 -4.78
CA HIS A 139 -1.61 6.24 -5.05
C HIS A 139 -1.08 6.35 -6.48
N SER A 140 -1.95 6.58 -7.48
CA SER A 140 -1.53 6.73 -8.88
C SER A 140 -0.73 8.02 -9.14
N ARG A 141 -0.75 8.99 -8.21
CA ARG A 141 0.09 10.18 -8.25
C ARG A 141 1.49 9.94 -7.68
N GLY A 142 1.70 8.79 -7.02
CA GLY A 142 2.99 8.31 -6.54
C GLY A 142 3.49 8.91 -5.23
N SER A 143 2.65 9.69 -4.53
CA SER A 143 3.03 10.32 -3.26
C SER A 143 2.17 9.88 -2.07
N THR A 144 1.44 8.80 -2.25
CA THR A 144 0.60 8.14 -1.23
C THR A 144 1.21 6.80 -0.83
N VAL A 145 1.07 6.44 0.44
CA VAL A 145 1.54 5.18 1.01
C VAL A 145 0.53 4.64 2.00
N ASP A 146 0.25 3.33 1.90
CA ASP A 146 -0.44 2.55 2.91
C ASP A 146 0.60 1.80 3.75
N MET A 147 0.56 1.96 5.06
CA MET A 147 1.61 1.45 5.91
C MET A 147 1.17 1.15 7.33
N SER A 148 1.94 0.29 7.99
CA SER A 148 1.97 0.11 9.43
C SER A 148 3.42 0.15 9.92
N ILE A 149 3.65 -0.16 11.19
CA ILE A 149 4.99 -0.32 11.76
C ILE A 149 5.09 -1.65 12.51
N ILE A 150 6.31 -2.18 12.57
CA ILE A 150 6.62 -3.43 13.27
C ILE A 150 7.82 -3.18 14.21
N LYS A 151 7.86 -3.83 15.36
CA LYS A 151 9.07 -3.82 16.21
C LYS A 151 10.25 -4.42 15.43
N VAL A 152 11.44 -3.80 15.58
CA VAL A 152 12.64 -4.19 14.81
C VAL A 152 13.08 -5.62 15.08
N ASP A 153 12.79 -6.17 16.25
CA ASP A 153 13.09 -7.53 16.69
C ASP A 153 12.04 -8.56 16.25
N LYS A 154 10.92 -8.11 15.64
CA LYS A 154 9.87 -9.01 15.17
C LYS A 154 10.01 -9.32 13.68
N LYS A 155 9.67 -10.57 13.33
CA LYS A 155 9.55 -11.01 11.94
C LYS A 155 8.18 -10.62 11.39
N LEU A 156 8.15 -9.97 10.24
CA LEU A 156 6.90 -9.73 9.50
C LEU A 156 6.36 -11.07 9.00
N LEU A 157 5.10 -11.37 9.27
CA LEU A 157 4.40 -12.51 8.72
C LEU A 157 3.78 -12.10 7.37
N THR A 158 4.03 -12.91 6.36
CA THR A 158 3.51 -12.68 5.00
C THR A 158 2.33 -13.60 4.67
N GLU A 159 2.14 -14.64 5.49
CA GLU A 159 0.97 -15.51 5.43
C GLU A 159 -0.14 -14.92 6.30
N SER A 160 -1.37 -15.00 5.80
CA SER A 160 -2.54 -14.44 6.49
C SER A 160 -2.97 -15.37 7.63
N VAL A 161 -2.90 -14.88 8.85
CA VAL A 161 -3.44 -15.54 10.04
C VAL A 161 -4.56 -14.66 10.60
N TYR A 162 -5.80 -15.08 10.34
CA TYR A 162 -6.97 -14.33 10.77
C TYR A 162 -7.47 -14.76 12.13
N GLU A 163 -7.68 -13.77 13.00
CA GLU A 163 -8.34 -13.87 14.31
C GLU A 163 -9.71 -13.17 14.23
N GLU A 164 -10.64 -13.53 15.09
CA GLU A 164 -11.91 -12.80 15.22
C GLU A 164 -11.83 -11.84 16.40
N ARG A 165 -12.27 -10.60 16.18
CA ARG A 165 -12.36 -9.55 17.20
C ARG A 165 -13.78 -9.01 17.27
N VAL A 166 -14.22 -8.67 18.46
CA VAL A 166 -15.56 -8.11 18.67
C VAL A 166 -15.44 -6.65 19.07
N PHE A 167 -16.04 -5.76 18.27
CA PHE A 167 -16.18 -4.35 18.58
C PHE A 167 -17.65 -3.95 18.43
N ASN A 168 -18.23 -3.34 19.47
CA ASN A 168 -19.63 -2.92 19.51
C ASN A 168 -20.62 -4.02 19.06
N GLY A 169 -20.38 -5.26 19.47
CA GLY A 169 -21.24 -6.42 19.16
C GLY A 169 -21.09 -6.95 17.73
N LYS A 170 -20.19 -6.39 16.90
CA LYS A 170 -19.87 -6.90 15.57
C LYS A 170 -18.57 -7.68 15.57
N VAL A 171 -18.51 -8.76 14.80
CA VAL A 171 -17.31 -9.60 14.65
C VAL A 171 -16.50 -9.12 13.45
N TYR A 172 -15.25 -8.76 13.68
CA TYR A 172 -14.32 -8.32 12.63
C TYR A 172 -13.16 -9.30 12.48
N PRO A 173 -12.76 -9.62 11.26
CA PRO A 173 -11.52 -10.36 11.00
C PRO A 173 -10.32 -9.45 11.28
N PHE A 174 -9.30 -10.00 11.92
CA PHE A 174 -8.02 -9.33 12.13
C PHE A 174 -6.89 -10.20 11.60
N ASN A 175 -6.14 -9.70 10.64
CA ASN A 175 -4.95 -10.36 10.13
C ASN A 175 -3.73 -9.95 10.97
N ASN A 176 -3.22 -10.88 11.75
CA ASN A 176 -2.06 -10.66 12.60
C ASN A 176 -0.77 -10.91 11.80
N ASP A 177 -0.18 -9.88 11.28
CA ASP A 177 1.10 -9.93 10.54
C ASP A 177 2.31 -9.51 11.40
N ASN A 178 2.14 -9.41 12.73
CA ASN A 178 3.12 -8.93 13.71
C ASN A 178 3.41 -7.40 13.65
N THR A 179 2.70 -6.64 12.84
CA THR A 179 2.73 -5.16 12.99
C THR A 179 2.00 -4.73 14.27
N ILE A 180 2.16 -3.47 14.66
CA ILE A 180 1.47 -2.99 15.87
C ILE A 180 -0.04 -3.05 15.67
N ASP A 181 -0.73 -3.39 16.75
CA ASP A 181 -2.17 -3.53 16.74
C ASP A 181 -2.86 -2.17 16.68
N CYS A 182 -3.48 -1.86 15.54
CA CYS A 182 -4.30 -0.67 15.32
C CYS A 182 -5.82 -0.96 15.41
N GLY A 183 -6.21 -2.11 15.96
CA GLY A 183 -7.61 -2.53 16.14
C GLY A 183 -8.18 -3.25 14.93
N THR A 184 -7.97 -2.77 13.72
CA THR A 184 -8.43 -3.41 12.48
C THR A 184 -7.27 -3.80 11.57
N SER A 185 -7.53 -4.75 10.67
CA SER A 185 -6.62 -5.07 9.58
C SER A 185 -6.51 -3.94 8.57
N TYR A 186 -5.41 -3.94 7.81
CA TYR A 186 -5.28 -3.19 6.58
C TYR A 186 -6.40 -3.58 5.59
N ASP A 187 -6.90 -2.60 4.83
CA ASP A 187 -7.99 -2.79 3.85
C ASP A 187 -9.30 -3.38 4.43
N LEU A 188 -9.58 -3.18 5.70
CA LEU A 188 -10.93 -3.42 6.22
C LEU A 188 -11.83 -2.23 5.85
N MET A 189 -12.72 -2.43 4.90
CA MET A 189 -13.68 -1.43 4.39
C MET A 189 -14.89 -1.33 5.33
N ASP A 190 -14.69 -0.68 6.46
CA ASP A 190 -15.68 -0.46 7.51
C ASP A 190 -15.30 0.80 8.31
N PRO A 191 -16.27 1.56 8.85
CA PRO A 191 -15.99 2.69 9.73
C PRO A 191 -15.06 2.38 10.90
N ALA A 192 -14.91 1.12 11.31
CA ALA A 192 -13.90 0.69 12.28
C ALA A 192 -12.46 1.04 11.88
N SER A 193 -12.18 1.20 10.58
CA SER A 193 -10.86 1.59 10.05
C SER A 193 -10.61 3.09 10.01
N TRP A 194 -11.61 3.93 10.28
CA TRP A 194 -11.46 5.37 10.28
C TRP A 194 -10.45 5.83 11.32
N ALA A 195 -9.61 6.80 10.94
CA ALA A 195 -8.52 7.25 11.79
C ALA A 195 -8.97 7.86 13.13
N ASP A 196 -10.08 8.61 13.11
CA ASP A 196 -10.68 9.28 14.28
C ASP A 196 -11.93 8.54 14.77
N ASN A 197 -11.82 7.22 14.94
CA ASN A 197 -12.94 6.39 15.34
C ASN A 197 -13.10 6.36 16.88
N ASN A 198 -13.95 7.21 17.40
CA ASN A 198 -14.23 7.33 18.85
C ASN A 198 -15.40 6.47 19.35
N TYR A 199 -16.11 5.76 18.46
CA TYR A 199 -17.29 4.98 18.83
C TYR A 199 -17.06 3.45 18.86
N MET A 200 -15.87 3.00 18.47
CA MET A 200 -15.47 1.61 18.60
C MET A 200 -14.81 1.40 19.98
N ASN A 201 -15.12 0.30 20.63
CA ASN A 201 -14.50 -0.07 21.90
C ASN A 201 -13.07 -0.58 21.70
N PHE A 202 -12.22 0.26 21.10
CA PHE A 202 -10.78 -0.01 21.00
C PHE A 202 -10.11 0.14 22.35
N THR A 203 -9.06 -0.65 22.58
CA THR A 203 -8.22 -0.48 23.74
C THR A 203 -7.40 0.83 23.64
N ASP A 204 -7.01 1.39 24.79
CA ASP A 204 -6.13 2.56 24.85
C ASP A 204 -4.82 2.34 24.03
N GLN A 205 -4.32 1.11 24.00
CA GLN A 205 -3.13 0.75 23.24
C GLN A 205 -3.38 0.85 21.73
N GLN A 206 -4.53 0.38 21.24
CA GLN A 206 -4.87 0.46 19.80
C GLN A 206 -5.04 1.90 19.36
N ILE A 207 -5.69 2.73 20.18
CA ILE A 207 -5.83 4.18 19.94
C ILE A 207 -4.46 4.85 19.97
N SER A 208 -3.62 4.55 20.97
CA SER A 208 -2.27 5.07 21.09
C SER A 208 -1.38 4.70 19.89
N ASN A 209 -1.51 3.48 19.37
CA ASN A 209 -0.77 3.00 18.19
C ASN A 209 -1.14 3.80 16.93
N ARG A 210 -2.44 4.00 16.65
CA ARG A 210 -2.90 4.86 15.54
C ARG A 210 -2.36 6.28 15.66
N ASN A 211 -2.50 6.89 16.84
CA ASN A 211 -2.03 8.25 17.11
C ASN A 211 -0.52 8.37 16.96
N PHE A 212 0.24 7.36 17.37
CA PHE A 212 1.69 7.34 17.21
C PHE A 212 2.10 7.33 15.74
N ILE A 213 1.53 6.43 14.92
CA ILE A 213 1.78 6.40 13.47
C ILE A 213 1.42 7.74 12.86
N ARG A 214 0.20 8.23 13.08
CA ARG A 214 -0.30 9.50 12.54
C ARG A 214 0.65 10.65 12.86
N LYS A 215 1.00 10.82 14.13
CA LYS A 215 1.86 11.93 14.58
C LYS A 215 3.24 11.92 13.91
N VAL A 216 3.86 10.76 13.74
CA VAL A 216 5.17 10.64 13.10
C VAL A 216 5.06 10.96 11.60
N MET A 217 4.05 10.44 10.93
CA MET A 217 3.81 10.68 9.50
C MET A 217 3.49 12.15 9.22
N GLU A 218 2.61 12.77 10.02
CA GLU A 218 2.27 14.20 9.89
C GLU A 218 3.47 15.10 10.11
N ASN A 219 4.32 14.81 11.09
CA ASN A 219 5.57 15.53 11.35
C ASN A 219 6.64 15.31 10.25
N SER A 220 6.45 14.27 9.45
CA SER A 220 7.32 13.98 8.30
C SER A 220 6.82 14.56 6.98
N GLY A 221 5.66 15.26 7.00
CA GLY A 221 5.11 16.00 5.86
C GLY A 221 3.93 15.32 5.18
N PHE A 222 3.42 14.24 5.73
CA PHE A 222 2.23 13.55 5.22
C PHE A 222 0.94 14.08 5.86
N GLN A 223 -0.18 13.75 5.27
CA GLN A 223 -1.53 13.89 5.84
C GLN A 223 -2.24 12.53 5.77
N ILE A 224 -3.01 12.23 6.80
CA ILE A 224 -3.81 11.01 6.88
C ILE A 224 -5.10 11.16 6.10
N LEU A 225 -5.59 10.05 5.51
CA LEU A 225 -6.97 9.96 5.03
C LEU A 225 -7.88 9.63 6.23
N PRO A 226 -8.93 10.43 6.51
CA PRO A 226 -9.77 10.23 7.70
C PRO A 226 -10.43 8.85 7.76
N GLU A 227 -10.75 8.25 6.63
CA GLU A 227 -11.44 6.97 6.51
C GLU A 227 -10.53 5.75 6.64
N GLU A 228 -9.18 5.94 6.68
CA GLU A 228 -8.20 4.86 6.65
C GLU A 228 -6.99 5.16 7.55
N TRP A 229 -6.82 4.46 8.68
CA TRP A 229 -5.74 4.72 9.62
C TRP A 229 -4.33 4.47 9.07
N TRP A 230 -4.22 3.69 8.00
CA TRP A 230 -2.95 3.31 7.34
C TRP A 230 -2.53 4.24 6.20
N HIS A 231 -3.45 5.06 5.66
CA HIS A 231 -3.31 5.80 4.40
C HIS A 231 -2.77 7.21 4.60
N PHE A 232 -1.62 7.51 3.99
CA PHE A 232 -0.94 8.79 4.12
C PHE A 232 -0.52 9.33 2.77
N THR A 233 -0.88 10.58 2.47
CA THR A 233 -0.47 11.30 1.26
C THR A 233 0.47 12.45 1.63
N LEU A 234 1.54 12.65 0.85
CA LEU A 234 2.45 13.80 1.04
C LEU A 234 1.69 15.12 0.81
N LYS A 235 1.72 16.06 1.76
CA LYS A 235 0.96 17.32 1.71
C LYS A 235 1.29 18.15 0.47
N ASN A 236 2.58 18.24 0.13
CA ASN A 236 3.09 18.98 -1.02
C ASN A 236 3.58 17.99 -2.09
N GLU A 237 2.66 17.16 -2.59
CA GLU A 237 3.00 16.20 -3.63
C GLU A 237 3.38 16.91 -4.94
N PRO A 238 4.43 16.43 -5.66
CA PRO A 238 4.94 17.13 -6.84
C PRO A 238 4.04 17.01 -8.08
N TYR A 239 3.12 16.04 -8.08
CA TYR A 239 2.25 15.73 -9.23
C TYR A 239 0.77 15.58 -8.81
N PRO A 240 0.12 16.62 -8.27
CA PRO A 240 -1.22 16.50 -7.67
C PRO A 240 -2.32 16.14 -8.67
N ASP A 241 -2.10 16.42 -9.97
CA ASP A 241 -3.08 16.21 -11.04
C ASP A 241 -2.67 15.14 -12.06
N THR A 242 -1.52 14.42 -11.83
CA THR A 242 -1.00 13.44 -12.76
C THR A 242 -1.17 12.02 -12.22
N TYR A 243 -1.98 11.23 -12.90
CA TYR A 243 -2.22 9.81 -12.58
C TYR A 243 -1.36 8.95 -13.51
N PHE A 244 -0.30 8.41 -12.95
CA PHE A 244 0.67 7.60 -13.70
C PHE A 244 0.15 6.17 -13.92
N ASP A 245 0.63 5.56 -15.03
CA ASP A 245 0.24 4.22 -15.41
C ASP A 245 1.44 3.43 -16.00
N PHE A 246 2.28 2.93 -15.12
CA PHE A 246 3.41 2.06 -15.47
C PHE A 246 3.49 0.88 -14.51
N ASP A 247 4.05 -0.25 -14.98
CA ASP A 247 4.15 -1.48 -14.18
C ASP A 247 5.08 -1.32 -12.97
N ILE A 248 4.71 -1.94 -11.86
CA ILE A 248 5.58 -2.17 -10.71
C ILE A 248 6.43 -3.41 -10.98
N GLN A 249 7.76 -3.25 -11.17
CA GLN A 249 8.66 -4.32 -11.63
C GLN A 249 10.05 -4.27 -10.98
#